data_85fe54a0801ce38fe27544df4753b5a6
#
_entry.id   85fe54a0801ce38fe27544df4753b5a6
#
_cell.length_a   1.000
_cell.length_b   1.000
_cell.length_c   1.000
_cell.angle_alpha   90.00
_cell.angle_beta   90.00
_cell.angle_gamma   90.00
#
_symmetry.space_group_name_H-M   'P 1'
#
loop_
_entity.id
_entity.type
_entity.pdbx_description
1 polymer ?
#
loop_
_entity_poly.entity_id
_entity_poly.type
_entity_poly.pdbx_seq_one_letter_code
_entity_poly.pdbx_strand_id
1 'polypeptide(L)'
;MTEDELFARRPLGMRMAMVVRQWRAIIDSAITDTGLTQSSWTVLMQLHQLGDNVSVSELAEVQGIELPPLMRTLSLLEKQGYLVRSTSPYDKRIRLLTLTAEGRAILEKLSCVIETYQERVTQTIPEADLA
;
A
#
# COMPACT_ATOMS: atom_id res chain seq x y z
N MET A 1 1.02 -8.96 34.15
CA MET A 1 1.11 -9.52 32.79
C MET A 1 1.36 -8.39 31.79
N THR A 2 2.40 -8.51 30.97
CA THR A 2 2.72 -7.50 29.98
C THR A 2 1.76 -7.55 28.78
N GLU A 3 1.73 -6.46 28.00
CA GLU A 3 0.96 -6.41 26.76
C GLU A 3 1.37 -7.53 25.80
N ASP A 4 2.68 -7.78 25.71
CA ASP A 4 3.23 -8.82 24.82
C ASP A 4 2.78 -10.21 25.24
N GLU A 5 2.73 -10.49 26.55
CA GLU A 5 2.26 -11.76 27.08
C GLU A 5 0.77 -11.98 26.79
N LEU A 6 -0.04 -10.93 26.94
CA LEU A 6 -1.47 -10.98 26.62
C LEU A 6 -1.68 -11.24 25.13
N PHE A 7 -0.90 -10.55 24.29
CA PHE A 7 -0.96 -10.73 22.84
C PHE A 7 -0.64 -12.19 22.46
N ALA A 8 0.44 -12.75 23.02
CA ALA A 8 0.90 -14.10 22.68
C ALA A 8 -0.10 -15.19 23.09
N ARG A 9 -0.97 -14.92 24.07
CA ARG A 9 -1.98 -15.88 24.53
C ARG A 9 -3.24 -15.92 23.67
N ARG A 10 -3.43 -14.95 22.79
CA ARG A 10 -4.63 -14.89 21.96
C ARG A 10 -4.54 -15.86 20.79
N PRO A 11 -5.68 -16.38 20.28
CA PRO A 11 -5.69 -17.21 19.09
C PRO A 11 -5.02 -16.51 17.91
N LEU A 12 -4.40 -17.28 17.02
CA LEU A 12 -3.64 -16.75 15.89
C LEU A 12 -4.46 -15.76 15.05
N GLY A 13 -5.73 -16.10 14.73
CA GLY A 13 -6.60 -15.21 13.95
C GLY A 13 -6.79 -13.86 14.59
N MET A 14 -6.94 -13.82 15.95
CA MET A 14 -7.05 -12.56 16.68
C MET A 14 -5.75 -11.77 16.67
N ARG A 15 -4.62 -12.46 16.80
CA ARG A 15 -3.29 -11.82 16.70
C ARG A 15 -3.08 -11.20 15.33
N MET A 16 -3.45 -11.91 14.28
CA MET A 16 -3.37 -11.40 12.91
C MET A 16 -4.24 -10.16 12.72
N ALA A 17 -5.47 -10.19 13.22
CA ALA A 17 -6.39 -9.05 13.13
C ALA A 17 -5.83 -7.82 13.87
N MET A 18 -5.21 -8.03 15.02
CA MET A 18 -4.57 -6.95 15.78
C MET A 18 -3.39 -6.35 15.05
N VAL A 19 -2.56 -7.19 14.42
CA VAL A 19 -1.42 -6.73 13.62
C VAL A 19 -1.90 -5.89 12.43
N VAL A 20 -2.92 -6.36 11.72
CA VAL A 20 -3.49 -5.61 10.58
C VAL A 20 -4.03 -4.26 11.05
N ARG A 21 -4.70 -4.21 12.19
CA ARG A 21 -5.22 -2.96 12.75
C ARG A 21 -4.10 -1.98 13.08
N GLN A 22 -3.04 -2.47 13.72
CA GLN A 22 -1.87 -1.66 14.03
C GLN A 22 -1.19 -1.16 12.77
N TRP A 23 -1.06 -2.01 11.77
CA TRP A 23 -0.50 -1.67 10.46
C TRP A 23 -1.29 -0.53 9.80
N ARG A 24 -2.62 -0.63 9.78
CA ARG A 24 -3.48 0.42 9.22
C ARG A 24 -3.33 1.75 9.96
N ALA A 25 -3.22 1.70 11.29
CA ALA A 25 -3.01 2.90 12.09
C ALA A 25 -1.67 3.56 11.76
N ILE A 26 -0.63 2.76 11.55
CA ILE A 26 0.69 3.24 11.14
C ILE A 26 0.61 3.95 9.78
N ILE A 27 -0.04 3.32 8.82
CA ILE A 27 -0.21 3.91 7.49
C ILE A 27 -0.98 5.22 7.57
N ASP A 28 -2.09 5.25 8.31
CA ASP A 28 -2.89 6.47 8.49
C ASP A 28 -2.06 7.60 9.08
N SER A 29 -1.23 7.32 10.08
CA SER A 29 -0.34 8.32 10.68
C SER A 29 0.70 8.82 9.68
N ALA A 30 1.26 7.91 8.88
CA ALA A 30 2.31 8.25 7.92
C ALA A 30 1.78 9.11 6.76
N ILE A 31 0.55 8.87 6.31
CA ILE A 31 -0.04 9.58 5.17
C ILE A 31 -0.82 10.84 5.57
N THR A 32 -0.98 11.09 6.86
CA THR A 32 -1.62 12.32 7.34
C THR A 32 -0.91 13.53 6.73
N ASP A 33 -1.66 14.50 6.26
CA ASP A 33 -1.16 15.73 5.62
C ASP A 33 -0.53 15.55 4.23
N THR A 34 -0.54 14.33 3.67
CA THR A 34 -0.02 14.09 2.32
C THR A 34 -1.09 14.18 1.24
N GLY A 35 -2.36 14.13 1.62
CA GLY A 35 -3.47 14.02 0.67
C GLY A 35 -3.71 12.60 0.17
N LEU A 36 -2.94 11.63 0.67
CA LEU A 36 -3.12 10.22 0.32
C LEU A 36 -4.10 9.54 1.25
N THR A 37 -4.80 8.54 0.72
CA THR A 37 -5.60 7.61 1.49
C THR A 37 -4.87 6.27 1.56
N GLN A 38 -5.36 5.33 2.37
CA GLN A 38 -4.79 3.97 2.38
C GLN A 38 -4.88 3.32 1.00
N SER A 39 -6.00 3.50 0.30
CA SER A 39 -6.18 2.98 -1.06
C SER A 39 -5.16 3.57 -2.03
N SER A 40 -4.95 4.88 -1.98
CA SER A 40 -3.98 5.58 -2.82
C SER A 40 -2.56 5.09 -2.56
N TRP A 41 -2.17 5.01 -1.29
CA TRP A 41 -0.85 4.54 -0.91
C TRP A 41 -0.61 3.10 -1.37
N THR A 42 -1.60 2.23 -1.20
CA THR A 42 -1.51 0.84 -1.62
C THR A 42 -1.28 0.72 -3.13
N VAL A 43 -2.01 1.51 -3.91
CA VAL A 43 -1.84 1.54 -5.38
C VAL A 43 -0.42 1.98 -5.74
N LEU A 44 0.07 3.05 -5.13
CA LEU A 44 1.43 3.55 -5.40
C LEU A 44 2.48 2.49 -5.05
N MET A 45 2.32 1.84 -3.91
CA MET A 45 3.24 0.79 -3.46
C MET A 45 3.26 -0.39 -4.43
N GLN A 46 2.10 -0.82 -4.89
CA GLN A 46 2.01 -1.93 -5.81
C GLN A 46 2.58 -1.59 -7.19
N LEU A 47 2.34 -0.38 -7.68
CA LEU A 47 2.95 0.07 -8.93
C LEU A 47 4.47 0.12 -8.81
N HIS A 48 4.99 0.52 -7.66
CA HIS A 48 6.43 0.51 -7.42
C HIS A 48 6.99 -0.92 -7.49
N GLN A 49 6.29 -1.88 -6.92
CA GLN A 49 6.71 -3.29 -6.91
C GLN A 49 6.60 -3.94 -8.29
N LEU A 50 5.57 -3.60 -9.05
CA LEU A 50 5.32 -4.19 -10.36
C LEU A 50 6.19 -3.59 -11.47
N GLY A 51 6.69 -2.38 -11.28
CA GLY A 51 7.53 -1.69 -12.25
C GLY A 51 6.75 -0.78 -13.18
N ASP A 52 7.39 -0.36 -14.28
CA ASP A 52 6.80 0.57 -15.23
C ASP A 52 5.86 -0.13 -16.22
N ASN A 53 4.96 0.64 -16.81
CA ASN A 53 4.06 0.19 -17.88
C ASN A 53 3.17 -0.99 -17.46
N VAL A 54 2.67 -0.95 -16.22
CA VAL A 54 1.73 -1.94 -15.72
C VAL A 54 0.34 -1.62 -16.26
N SER A 55 -0.39 -2.63 -16.75
CA SER A 55 -1.76 -2.40 -17.19
C SER A 55 -2.71 -2.24 -16.02
N VAL A 56 -3.80 -1.52 -16.24
CA VAL A 56 -4.86 -1.38 -15.23
C VAL A 56 -5.40 -2.75 -14.82
N SER A 57 -5.56 -3.65 -15.79
CA SER A 57 -6.06 -5.02 -15.53
C SER A 57 -5.12 -5.82 -14.63
N GLU A 58 -3.81 -5.74 -14.87
CA GLU A 58 -2.82 -6.40 -14.03
C GLU A 58 -2.87 -5.89 -12.59
N LEU A 59 -2.98 -4.58 -12.43
CA LEU A 59 -3.06 -3.97 -11.11
C LEU A 59 -4.33 -4.39 -10.37
N ALA A 60 -5.46 -4.40 -11.05
CA ALA A 60 -6.74 -4.85 -10.48
C ALA A 60 -6.66 -6.30 -10.01
N GLU A 61 -6.04 -7.17 -10.79
CA GLU A 61 -5.85 -8.57 -10.46
C GLU A 61 -4.98 -8.75 -9.22
N VAL A 62 -3.86 -8.03 -9.15
CA VAL A 62 -2.94 -8.10 -8.01
C VAL A 62 -3.63 -7.59 -6.72
N GLN A 63 -4.40 -6.52 -6.82
CA GLN A 63 -5.11 -5.99 -5.65
C GLN A 63 -6.35 -6.79 -5.28
N GLY A 64 -6.91 -7.57 -6.21
CA GLY A 64 -8.14 -8.30 -5.99
C GLY A 64 -9.35 -7.39 -5.79
N ILE A 65 -9.36 -6.21 -6.41
CA ILE A 65 -10.47 -5.26 -6.33
C ILE A 65 -11.11 -5.04 -7.70
N GLU A 66 -12.34 -4.54 -7.68
CA GLU A 66 -13.08 -4.25 -8.89
C GLU A 66 -12.55 -2.97 -9.57
N LEU A 67 -12.80 -2.87 -10.88
CA LEU A 67 -12.31 -1.75 -11.68
C LEU A 67 -12.86 -0.37 -11.25
N PRO A 68 -14.16 -0.19 -10.96
CA PRO A 68 -14.66 1.15 -10.64
C PRO A 68 -13.98 1.81 -9.44
N PRO A 69 -13.79 1.13 -8.28
CA PRO A 69 -13.03 1.71 -7.18
C PRO A 69 -11.59 2.01 -7.54
N LEU A 70 -10.95 1.10 -8.28
CA LEU A 70 -9.56 1.30 -8.72
C LEU A 70 -9.44 2.51 -9.64
N MET A 71 -10.36 2.65 -10.59
CA MET A 71 -10.34 3.78 -11.53
C MET A 71 -10.48 5.12 -10.81
N ARG A 72 -11.30 5.19 -9.76
CA ARG A 72 -11.43 6.41 -8.96
C ARG A 72 -10.11 6.76 -8.26
N THR A 73 -9.45 5.77 -7.68
CA THR A 73 -8.15 5.95 -7.02
C THR A 73 -7.10 6.41 -8.02
N LEU A 74 -7.05 5.77 -9.20
CA LEU A 74 -6.10 6.13 -10.25
C LEU A 74 -6.29 7.56 -10.75
N SER A 75 -7.55 7.97 -10.93
CA SER A 75 -7.87 9.34 -11.36
C SER A 75 -7.41 10.36 -10.34
N LEU A 76 -7.59 10.07 -9.05
CA LEU A 76 -7.13 10.94 -7.98
C LEU A 76 -5.61 11.06 -7.98
N LEU A 77 -4.90 9.94 -8.08
CA LEU A 77 -3.44 9.92 -8.10
C LEU A 77 -2.86 10.64 -9.32
N GLU A 78 -3.49 10.48 -10.47
CA GLU A 78 -3.10 11.19 -11.67
C GLU A 78 -3.28 12.70 -11.50
N LYS A 79 -4.39 13.12 -10.92
CA LYS A 79 -4.66 14.53 -10.62
C LYS A 79 -3.64 15.10 -9.64
N GLN A 80 -3.20 14.30 -8.68
CA GLN A 80 -2.19 14.70 -7.70
C GLN A 80 -0.77 14.71 -8.28
N GLY A 81 -0.58 14.21 -9.49
CA GLY A 81 0.71 14.19 -10.16
C GLY A 81 1.61 13.00 -9.79
N TYR A 82 1.06 11.96 -9.17
CA TYR A 82 1.86 10.81 -8.71
C TYR A 82 1.96 9.68 -9.72
N LEU A 83 1.07 9.64 -10.70
CA LEU A 83 1.14 8.67 -11.78
C LEU A 83 0.64 9.27 -13.10
N VAL A 84 0.99 8.61 -14.20
CA VAL A 84 0.47 8.94 -15.53
C VAL A 84 -0.14 7.68 -16.13
N ARG A 85 -1.24 7.89 -16.88
CA ARG A 85 -1.86 6.84 -17.68
C ARG A 85 -1.53 7.09 -19.15
N SER A 86 -1.18 6.04 -19.85
CA SER A 86 -0.90 6.10 -21.29
C SER A 86 -1.60 4.94 -21.98
N THR A 87 -1.70 5.03 -23.29
CA THR A 87 -2.27 3.96 -24.09
C THR A 87 -1.14 3.06 -24.58
N SER A 88 -1.35 1.74 -24.54
CA SER A 88 -0.38 0.80 -25.07
C SER A 88 -0.12 1.07 -26.57
N PRO A 89 1.14 1.06 -27.02
CA PRO A 89 1.45 1.19 -28.44
C PRO A 89 1.00 -0.02 -29.25
N TYR A 90 0.74 -1.13 -28.61
CA TYR A 90 0.36 -2.39 -29.27
C TYR A 90 -1.14 -2.63 -29.29
N ASP A 91 -1.89 -2.08 -28.31
CA ASP A 91 -3.34 -2.23 -28.22
C ASP A 91 -3.94 -0.99 -27.55
N LYS A 92 -4.68 -0.21 -28.33
CA LYS A 92 -5.28 1.05 -27.86
C LYS A 92 -6.32 0.87 -26.74
N ARG A 93 -6.81 -0.36 -26.53
CA ARG A 93 -7.76 -0.67 -25.45
C ARG A 93 -7.07 -0.85 -24.10
N ILE A 94 -5.75 -1.02 -24.09
CA ILE A 94 -4.97 -1.25 -22.88
C ILE A 94 -4.41 0.07 -22.38
N ARG A 95 -4.75 0.39 -21.11
CA ARG A 95 -4.18 1.55 -20.41
C ARG A 95 -3.02 1.10 -19.56
N LEU A 96 -1.90 1.81 -19.67
CA LEU A 96 -0.67 1.54 -18.93
C LEU A 96 -0.47 2.60 -17.85
N LEU A 97 0.09 2.18 -16.74
CA LEU A 97 0.32 3.02 -15.56
C LEU A 97 1.82 3.12 -15.29
N THR A 98 2.29 4.32 -15.02
CA THR A 98 3.70 4.57 -14.67
C THR A 98 3.74 5.62 -13.56
N LEU A 99 4.55 5.35 -12.53
CA LEU A 99 4.78 6.34 -11.47
C LEU A 99 5.59 7.51 -12.01
N THR A 100 5.21 8.70 -11.59
CA THR A 100 6.00 9.90 -11.86
C THR A 100 7.20 9.98 -10.90
N ALA A 101 8.11 10.90 -11.14
CA ALA A 101 9.19 11.19 -10.20
C ALA A 101 8.62 11.60 -8.82
N GLU A 102 7.55 12.39 -8.83
CA GLU A 102 6.85 12.81 -7.61
C GLU A 102 6.22 11.62 -6.89
N GLY A 103 5.65 10.68 -7.64
CA GLY A 103 5.08 9.45 -7.07
C GLY A 103 6.14 8.59 -6.38
N ARG A 104 7.29 8.44 -7.01
CA ARG A 104 8.42 7.73 -6.40
C ARG A 104 8.95 8.46 -5.17
N ALA A 105 9.04 9.77 -5.23
CA ALA A 105 9.54 10.59 -4.12
C ALA A 105 8.65 10.49 -2.89
N ILE A 106 7.33 10.55 -3.06
CA ILE A 106 6.40 10.42 -1.93
C ILE A 106 6.45 9.02 -1.31
N LEU A 107 6.59 7.97 -2.12
CA LEU A 107 6.76 6.62 -1.62
C LEU A 107 8.03 6.47 -0.80
N GLU A 108 9.15 7.00 -1.29
CA GLU A 108 10.42 6.93 -0.59
C GLU A 108 10.34 7.65 0.75
N LYS A 109 9.76 8.85 0.78
CA LYS A 109 9.57 9.61 2.00
C LYS A 109 8.73 8.84 3.02
N LEU A 110 7.64 8.23 2.59
CA LEU A 110 6.74 7.48 3.47
C LEU A 110 7.35 6.16 3.92
N SER A 111 8.16 5.53 3.09
CA SER A 111 8.81 4.26 3.42
C SER A 111 9.67 4.36 4.68
N CYS A 112 10.42 5.45 4.84
CA CYS A 112 11.24 5.66 6.02
C CYS A 112 10.40 5.75 7.30
N VAL A 113 9.27 6.46 7.24
CA VAL A 113 8.35 6.61 8.37
C VAL A 113 7.70 5.26 8.70
N ILE A 114 7.23 4.56 7.68
CA ILE A 114 6.55 3.28 7.82
C ILE A 114 7.49 2.22 8.41
N GLU A 115 8.73 2.13 7.93
CA GLU A 115 9.72 1.19 8.45
C GLU A 115 9.99 1.38 9.93
N THR A 116 10.11 2.63 10.37
CA THR A 116 10.32 2.95 11.78
C THR A 116 9.18 2.41 12.65
N TYR A 117 7.95 2.61 12.21
CA TYR A 117 6.78 2.11 12.94
C TYR A 117 6.64 0.60 12.83
N GLN A 118 6.98 0.04 11.68
CA GLN A 118 6.92 -1.40 11.44
C GLN A 118 7.82 -2.17 12.41
N GLU A 119 9.00 -1.64 12.68
CA GLU A 119 9.91 -2.24 13.66
C GLU A 119 9.26 -2.35 15.04
N ARG A 120 8.52 -1.34 15.46
CA ARG A 120 7.80 -1.36 16.74
C ARG A 120 6.73 -2.45 16.76
N VAL A 121 6.00 -2.62 15.66
CA VAL A 121 4.95 -3.66 15.55
C VAL A 121 5.59 -5.05 15.58
N THR A 122 6.66 -5.27 14.84
CA THR A 122 7.31 -6.58 14.77
C THR A 122 7.97 -6.98 16.08
N GLN A 123 8.37 -6.04 16.91
CA GLN A 123 8.92 -6.31 18.24
C GLN A 123 7.90 -6.96 19.17
N THR A 124 6.61 -6.77 18.93
CA THR A 124 5.54 -7.35 19.74
C THR A 124 5.04 -8.69 19.21
N ILE A 125 5.55 -9.14 18.05
CA ILE A 125 5.12 -10.38 17.39
C ILE A 125 6.20 -11.43 17.59
N PRO A 126 5.88 -12.64 18.12
CA PRO A 126 6.84 -13.73 18.20
C PRO A 126 7.42 -14.07 16.83
N GLU A 127 8.70 -14.37 16.76
CA GLU A 127 9.40 -14.66 15.51
C GLU A 127 8.71 -15.77 14.70
N ALA A 128 8.17 -16.77 15.38
CA ALA A 128 7.45 -17.86 14.73
C ALA A 128 6.22 -17.41 13.94
N ASP A 129 5.60 -16.29 14.33
CA ASP A 129 4.41 -15.74 13.65
C ASP A 129 4.79 -14.84 12.48
N LEU A 130 6.06 -14.49 12.33
CA LEU A 130 6.56 -13.67 11.23
C LEU A 130 7.03 -14.49 10.03
N ALA A 131 7.19 -15.77 10.22
CA ALA A 131 7.69 -16.69 9.20
C ALA A 131 6.64 -17.05 8.15
#